data_3b15600061ac4bee02987c2e0463e848
#
_entry.id   3b15600061ac4bee02987c2e0463e848
#
_cell.length_a   1.000
_cell.length_b   1.000
_cell.length_c   1.000
_cell.angle_alpha   90.00
_cell.angle_beta   90.00
_cell.angle_gamma   90.00
#
_symmetry.space_group_name_H-M   'P 1'
#
loop_
_entity.id
_entity.type
_entity.pdbx_description
1 polymer ?
#
loop_
_entity_poly.entity_id
_entity_poly.type
_entity_poly.pdbx_seq_one_letter_code
_entity_poly.pdbx_strand_id
1 'polypeptide(L)'
;MTGVQTCALPISFPVEDDDHLVTVLRYVERNALRAELVSRAEDWKWSSLPRWQRRDPLLWRGEVPVRDKHWLERVNEPLSAGDLKRLRHSVSRGRPYGSESWARETAARLGLESCLRPRGRPRKDDG
;
A
#
# COMPACT_ATOMS: atom_id res chain seq x y z
N MET A 1 -2.95 -20.15 20.52
CA MET A 1 -2.53 -19.53 20.24
C MET A 1 -1.94 -18.73 19.89
N THR A 2 -1.65 -18.29 20.04
CA THR A 2 -1.66 -17.37 19.50
C THR A 2 -0.55 -16.34 19.51
N GLY A 3 0.46 -16.30 20.26
CA GLY A 3 1.54 -15.33 20.29
C GLY A 3 2.36 -15.26 19.01
N VAL A 4 2.25 -16.25 18.17
CA VAL A 4 2.96 -16.32 16.90
C VAL A 4 2.53 -15.22 15.92
N GLN A 5 1.29 -14.80 16.00
CA GLN A 5 0.78 -13.75 15.12
C GLN A 5 1.35 -12.38 15.43
N THR A 6 1.96 -12.19 16.56
CA THR A 6 2.61 -10.91 16.88
C THR A 6 3.79 -10.61 15.97
N CYS A 7 4.43 -11.65 15.43
CA CYS A 7 5.51 -11.51 14.46
C CYS A 7 4.98 -11.18 13.06
N ALA A 8 3.79 -11.64 12.75
CA ALA A 8 3.09 -11.31 11.52
C ALA A 8 2.21 -10.09 11.78
N LEU A 9 2.82 -8.95 11.99
CA LEU A 9 2.07 -7.71 12.10
C LEU A 9 1.21 -7.53 10.86
N PRO A 10 -0.09 -7.23 11.02
CA PRO A 10 -0.92 -6.94 9.88
C PRO A 10 -0.28 -5.80 9.10
N ILE A 11 -0.08 -6.03 7.83
CA ILE A 11 0.40 -5.01 6.91
C ILE A 11 -0.79 -4.08 6.67
N SER A 12 -0.99 -3.17 7.58
CA SER A 12 -2.02 -2.15 7.46
C SER A 12 -1.45 -0.80 7.85
N PHE A 13 -1.81 0.19 7.09
CA PHE A 13 -1.43 1.57 7.35
C PHE A 13 -2.50 2.49 6.76
N PRO A 14 -2.72 3.65 7.37
CA PRO A 14 -3.63 4.65 6.80
C PRO A 14 -3.11 5.18 5.48
N VAL A 15 -4.03 5.44 4.56
CA VAL A 15 -3.74 6.02 3.24
C VAL A 15 -4.56 7.29 3.06
N GLU A 16 -3.91 8.37 2.65
CA GLU A 16 -4.59 9.60 2.28
C GLU A 16 -5.46 9.38 1.05
N ASP A 17 -6.71 9.83 1.12
CA ASP A 17 -7.69 9.67 0.04
C ASP A 17 -7.49 10.70 -1.07
N ASP A 18 -6.42 10.52 -1.81
CA ASP A 18 -6.03 11.34 -2.96
C ASP A 18 -5.21 10.47 -3.93
N ASP A 19 -4.26 11.05 -4.63
CA ASP A 19 -3.36 10.31 -5.52
C ASP A 19 -2.56 9.20 -4.83
N HIS A 20 -2.37 9.29 -3.51
CA HIS A 20 -1.71 8.24 -2.74
C HIS A 20 -2.54 6.95 -2.71
N LEU A 21 -3.87 7.07 -2.59
CA LEU A 21 -4.77 5.91 -2.69
C LEU A 21 -4.67 5.24 -4.06
N VAL A 22 -4.60 6.03 -5.13
CA VAL A 22 -4.40 5.53 -6.50
C VAL A 22 -3.12 4.70 -6.59
N THR A 23 -2.03 5.22 -6.05
CA THR A 23 -0.73 4.56 -6.04
C THR A 23 -0.78 3.23 -5.29
N VAL A 24 -1.45 3.19 -4.14
CA VAL A 24 -1.62 1.96 -3.36
C VAL A 24 -2.44 0.93 -4.13
N LEU A 25 -3.54 1.33 -4.75
CA LEU A 25 -4.38 0.42 -5.55
C LEU A 25 -3.61 -0.16 -6.73
N ARG A 26 -2.85 0.66 -7.43
CA ARG A 26 -1.96 0.19 -8.50
C ARG A 26 -0.93 -0.81 -7.99
N TYR A 27 -0.32 -0.53 -6.86
CA TYR A 27 0.65 -1.41 -6.22
C TYR A 27 0.05 -2.78 -5.91
N VAL A 28 -1.13 -2.81 -5.29
CA VAL A 28 -1.81 -4.04 -4.90
C VAL A 28 -2.24 -4.85 -6.13
N GLU A 29 -2.88 -4.21 -7.10
CA GLU A 29 -3.38 -4.89 -8.29
C GLU A 29 -2.27 -5.31 -9.27
N ARG A 30 -1.09 -4.70 -9.18
CA ARG A 30 0.10 -5.06 -9.94
C ARG A 30 0.97 -6.11 -9.27
N ASN A 31 0.66 -6.54 -8.08
CA ASN A 31 1.55 -7.34 -7.23
C ASN A 31 2.09 -8.60 -7.93
N ALA A 32 1.22 -9.38 -8.57
CA ALA A 32 1.61 -10.60 -9.27
C ALA A 32 2.46 -10.33 -10.51
N LEU A 33 2.19 -9.25 -11.24
CA LEU A 33 2.99 -8.83 -12.39
C LEU A 33 4.40 -8.41 -11.94
N ARG A 34 4.52 -7.65 -10.86
CA ARG A 34 5.82 -7.25 -10.30
C ARG A 34 6.62 -8.45 -9.82
N ALA A 35 5.96 -9.49 -9.32
CA ALA A 35 6.58 -10.74 -8.91
C ALA A 35 6.87 -11.70 -10.09
N GLU A 36 6.60 -11.27 -11.32
CA GLU A 36 6.81 -12.04 -12.54
C GLU A 36 6.02 -13.36 -12.61
N LEU A 37 4.89 -13.42 -11.90
CA LEU A 37 3.99 -14.58 -11.91
C LEU A 37 3.04 -14.58 -13.11
N VAL A 38 2.81 -13.43 -13.71
CA VAL A 38 1.97 -13.24 -14.88
C VAL A 38 2.60 -12.21 -15.82
N SER A 39 2.17 -12.20 -17.08
CA SER A 39 2.64 -11.23 -18.08
C SER A 39 1.89 -9.91 -18.04
N ARG A 40 0.66 -9.93 -17.53
CA ARG A 40 -0.18 -8.75 -17.34
C ARG A 40 -0.93 -8.86 -16.02
N ALA A 41 -1.19 -7.73 -15.38
CA ALA A 41 -1.80 -7.72 -14.04
C ALA A 41 -3.18 -8.39 -14.00
N GLU A 42 -3.99 -8.21 -15.05
CA GLU A 42 -5.31 -8.82 -15.16
C GLU A 42 -5.31 -10.35 -15.31
N ASP A 43 -4.18 -10.93 -15.64
CA ASP A 43 -4.05 -12.38 -15.80
C ASP A 43 -3.99 -13.11 -14.44
N TRP A 44 -3.78 -12.38 -13.35
CA TRP A 44 -3.81 -12.95 -12.01
C TRP A 44 -5.23 -13.06 -11.48
N LYS A 45 -5.80 -14.25 -11.59
CA LYS A 45 -7.22 -14.52 -11.26
C LYS A 45 -7.61 -14.22 -9.81
N TRP A 46 -6.65 -14.18 -8.90
CA TRP A 46 -6.90 -13.94 -7.47
C TRP A 46 -6.91 -12.46 -7.08
N SER A 47 -6.52 -11.57 -7.97
CA SER A 47 -6.57 -10.13 -7.72
C SER A 47 -7.98 -9.56 -7.89
N SER A 48 -8.17 -8.34 -7.40
CA SER A 48 -9.41 -7.58 -7.61
C SER A 48 -9.61 -7.14 -9.06
N LEU A 49 -8.55 -7.06 -9.86
CA LEU A 49 -8.60 -6.50 -11.20
C LEU A 49 -9.51 -7.29 -12.17
N PRO A 50 -9.38 -8.62 -12.34
CA PRO A 50 -10.32 -9.36 -13.17
C PRO A 50 -11.74 -9.38 -12.59
N ARG A 51 -11.89 -9.33 -11.27
CA ARG A 51 -13.20 -9.22 -10.63
C ARG A 51 -13.88 -7.89 -10.96
N TRP A 52 -13.12 -6.81 -10.93
CA TRP A 52 -13.59 -5.50 -11.32
C TRP A 52 -14.05 -5.48 -12.80
N GLN A 53 -13.26 -6.08 -13.69
CA GLN A 53 -13.63 -6.19 -15.12
C GLN A 53 -14.95 -6.95 -15.34
N ARG A 54 -15.16 -8.03 -14.60
CA ARG A 54 -16.38 -8.85 -14.66
C ARG A 54 -17.56 -8.28 -13.87
N ARG A 55 -17.38 -7.15 -13.21
CA ARG A 55 -18.39 -6.54 -12.34
C ARG A 55 -18.85 -7.50 -11.23
N ASP A 56 -17.92 -8.23 -10.63
CA ASP A 56 -18.20 -9.17 -9.55
C ASP A 56 -18.91 -8.47 -8.38
N PRO A 57 -20.10 -8.95 -7.96
CA PRO A 57 -20.87 -8.29 -6.90
C PRO A 57 -20.21 -8.36 -5.53
N LEU A 58 -19.25 -9.26 -5.32
CA LEU A 58 -18.49 -9.35 -4.07
C LEU A 58 -17.40 -8.29 -3.97
N LEU A 59 -17.06 -7.65 -5.08
CA LEU A 59 -16.09 -6.55 -5.06
C LEU A 59 -16.76 -5.27 -4.57
N TRP A 60 -16.22 -4.71 -3.51
CA TRP A 60 -16.70 -3.42 -3.02
C TRP A 60 -16.54 -2.33 -4.09
N ARG A 61 -17.63 -1.63 -4.34
CA ARG A 61 -17.72 -0.60 -5.39
C ARG A 61 -18.01 0.78 -4.81
N GLY A 62 -17.69 1.01 -3.56
CA GLY A 62 -17.79 2.34 -3.00
C GLY A 62 -17.06 3.38 -3.84
N GLU A 63 -17.15 4.62 -3.49
CA GLU A 63 -16.52 5.75 -4.17
C GLU A 63 -14.98 5.61 -4.19
N VAL A 64 -14.50 4.65 -4.97
CA VAL A 64 -13.09 4.62 -5.34
C VAL A 64 -12.98 5.35 -6.67
N PRO A 65 -12.45 6.55 -6.68
CA PRO A 65 -12.62 7.47 -7.80
C PRO A 65 -11.85 7.11 -9.07
N VAL A 66 -11.27 5.93 -9.20
CA VAL A 66 -10.08 5.85 -10.04
C VAL A 66 -10.06 4.74 -11.06
N ARG A 67 -10.98 3.81 -11.00
CA ARG A 67 -11.05 2.73 -12.01
C ARG A 67 -11.84 3.18 -13.24
N ASP A 68 -11.26 4.12 -13.96
CA ASP A 68 -11.77 4.59 -15.25
C ASP A 68 -11.38 3.65 -16.41
N LYS A 69 -11.71 4.03 -17.63
CA LYS A 69 -11.39 3.24 -18.83
C LYS A 69 -9.87 3.01 -19.05
N HIS A 70 -9.02 3.81 -18.46
CA HIS A 70 -7.56 3.70 -18.57
C HIS A 70 -6.93 2.96 -17.38
N TRP A 71 -7.74 2.50 -16.45
CA TRP A 71 -7.25 1.87 -15.22
C TRP A 71 -6.34 0.67 -15.48
N LEU A 72 -6.74 -0.19 -16.42
CA LEU A 72 -5.97 -1.37 -16.78
C LEU A 72 -4.56 -1.03 -17.26
N GLU A 73 -4.45 -0.03 -18.14
CA GLU A 73 -3.16 0.46 -18.63
C GLU A 73 -2.31 0.99 -17.48
N ARG A 74 -2.91 1.79 -16.60
CA ARG A 74 -2.22 2.38 -15.45
C ARG A 74 -1.72 1.35 -14.46
N VAL A 75 -2.46 0.27 -14.23
CA VAL A 75 -2.01 -0.84 -13.36
C VAL A 75 -0.84 -1.60 -13.99
N ASN A 76 -0.83 -1.77 -15.30
CA ASN A 76 0.24 -2.44 -16.02
C ASN A 76 1.51 -1.59 -16.17
N GLU A 77 1.43 -0.29 -15.96
CA GLU A 77 2.61 0.58 -15.91
C GLU A 77 3.35 0.45 -14.57
N PRO A 78 4.68 0.34 -14.57
CA PRO A 78 5.46 0.34 -13.33
C PRO A 78 5.26 1.63 -12.54
N LEU A 79 5.26 1.51 -11.21
CA LEU A 79 5.37 2.67 -10.34
C LEU A 79 6.76 3.28 -10.46
N SER A 80 6.87 4.59 -10.24
CA SER A 80 8.17 5.23 -10.15
C SER A 80 8.99 4.64 -9.00
N ALA A 81 10.31 4.68 -9.12
CA ALA A 81 11.20 4.19 -8.06
C ALA A 81 10.96 4.92 -6.73
N GLY A 82 10.67 6.21 -6.80
CA GLY A 82 10.35 7.02 -5.62
C GLY A 82 9.05 6.61 -4.94
N ASP A 83 7.99 6.41 -5.70
CA ASP A 83 6.71 5.97 -5.16
C ASP A 83 6.82 4.57 -4.55
N LEU A 84 7.49 3.68 -5.24
CA LEU A 84 7.71 2.31 -4.76
C LEU A 84 8.50 2.30 -3.45
N LYS A 85 9.53 3.11 -3.34
CA LYS A 85 10.34 3.24 -2.11
C LYS A 85 9.50 3.77 -0.95
N ARG A 86 8.73 4.84 -1.16
CA ARG A 86 7.86 5.41 -0.13
C ARG A 86 6.80 4.43 0.33
N LEU A 87 6.17 3.74 -0.62
CA LEU A 87 5.14 2.76 -0.31
C LEU A 87 5.70 1.57 0.47
N ARG A 88 6.85 1.03 0.07
CA ARG A 88 7.53 -0.04 0.80
C ARG A 88 7.93 0.38 2.21
N HIS A 89 8.31 1.63 2.39
CA HIS A 89 8.58 2.19 3.71
C HIS A 89 7.33 2.18 4.59
N SER A 90 6.17 2.59 4.06
CA SER A 90 4.89 2.50 4.76
C SER A 90 4.52 1.07 5.12
N VAL A 91 4.69 0.13 4.19
CA VAL A 91 4.44 -1.29 4.43
C VAL A 91 5.32 -1.84 5.56
N SER A 92 6.60 -1.52 5.55
CA SER A 92 7.55 -2.07 6.54
C SER A 92 7.42 -1.43 7.92
N ARG A 93 6.95 -0.18 8.00
CA ARG A 93 6.88 0.59 9.25
C ARG A 93 5.47 0.77 9.79
N GLY A 94 4.43 0.45 9.02
CA GLY A 94 3.06 0.83 9.36
C GLY A 94 2.83 2.34 9.30
N ARG A 95 3.68 3.06 8.58
CA ARG A 95 3.61 4.52 8.47
C ARG A 95 2.42 4.94 7.60
N PRO A 96 1.65 5.97 8.01
CA PRO A 96 0.64 6.55 7.13
C PRO A 96 1.22 6.97 5.79
N TYR A 97 0.54 6.61 4.71
CA TYR A 97 0.95 6.90 3.35
C TYR A 97 0.16 8.07 2.79
N GLY A 98 0.80 9.19 2.67
CA GLY A 98 0.21 10.46 2.22
C GLY A 98 1.27 11.56 2.19
N SER A 99 0.81 12.80 2.08
CA SER A 99 1.69 13.96 2.24
C SER A 99 2.36 13.96 3.62
N GLU A 100 3.51 14.60 3.75
CA GLU A 100 4.26 14.59 5.01
C GLU A 100 3.46 15.20 6.17
N SER A 101 2.74 16.29 5.93
CA SER A 101 1.89 16.92 6.94
C SER A 101 0.73 16.00 7.35
N TRP A 102 0.04 15.43 6.38
CA TRP A 102 -1.07 14.51 6.65
C TRP A 102 -0.58 13.26 7.40
N ALA A 103 0.57 12.70 7.02
CA ALA A 103 1.13 11.53 7.67
C ALA A 103 1.46 11.80 9.15
N ARG A 104 2.03 12.95 9.45
CA ARG A 104 2.33 13.37 10.84
C ARG A 104 1.07 13.60 11.66
N GLU A 105 0.10 14.30 11.13
CA GLU A 105 -1.19 14.54 11.81
C GLU A 105 -1.93 13.22 12.06
N THR A 106 -1.97 12.33 11.08
CA THR A 106 -2.62 11.04 11.20
C THR A 106 -1.91 10.16 12.22
N ALA A 107 -0.58 10.11 12.20
CA ALA A 107 0.21 9.36 13.19
C ALA A 107 -0.04 9.88 14.61
N ALA A 108 -0.08 11.19 14.81
CA ALA A 108 -0.38 11.80 16.10
C ALA A 108 -1.79 11.42 16.58
N ARG A 109 -2.79 11.55 15.70
CA ARG A 109 -4.18 11.23 16.03
C ARG A 109 -4.40 9.76 16.38
N LEU A 110 -3.69 8.84 15.73
CA LEU A 110 -3.84 7.39 15.89
C LEU A 110 -2.82 6.79 16.85
N GLY A 111 -1.94 7.58 17.46
CA GLY A 111 -0.92 7.08 18.37
C GLY A 111 0.17 6.28 17.67
N LEU A 112 0.51 6.64 16.44
CA LEU A 112 1.48 5.92 15.59
C LEU A 112 2.80 6.67 15.44
N GLU A 113 3.13 7.62 16.30
CA GLU A 113 4.33 8.45 16.16
C GLU A 113 5.62 7.62 16.13
N SER A 114 5.63 6.47 16.76
CA SER A 114 6.80 5.56 16.74
C SER A 114 7.13 5.09 15.32
N CYS A 115 6.17 4.98 14.42
CA CYS A 115 6.40 4.56 13.04
C CYS A 115 7.14 5.62 12.20
N LEU A 116 7.16 6.87 12.66
CA LEU A 116 7.86 7.97 12.00
C LEU A 116 9.35 8.01 12.35
N ARG A 117 9.77 7.27 13.38
CA ARG A 117 11.16 7.26 13.84
C ARG A 117 11.98 6.28 12.99
N PRO A 118 13.26 6.58 12.75
CA PRO A 118 14.17 5.62 12.11
C PRO A 118 14.27 4.33 12.90
N ARG A 119 14.41 3.20 12.20
CA ARG A 119 14.79 1.93 12.84
C ARG A 119 16.23 2.01 13.30
N GLY A 120 16.49 1.48 14.50
CA GLY A 120 17.83 1.28 15.01
C GLY A 120 17.88 1.42 16.51
N ARG A 121 18.84 0.74 17.10
CA ARG A 121 19.21 0.96 18.50
C ARG A 121 19.82 2.37 18.60
N PRO A 122 19.43 3.19 19.58
CA PRO A 122 20.15 4.44 19.83
C PRO A 122 21.64 4.13 19.98
N ARG A 123 22.50 4.88 19.29
CA ARG A 123 23.93 4.81 19.59
C ARG A 123 24.09 5.05 21.08
N LYS A 124 24.80 4.16 21.75
CA LYS A 124 25.37 4.50 23.03
C LYS A 124 26.31 5.66 22.73
N ASP A 125 26.02 6.80 23.30
CA ASP A 125 27.02 7.82 23.42
C ASP A 125 28.14 7.22 24.27
N ASP A 126 29.23 6.90 23.62
CA ASP A 126 30.49 6.60 24.33
C ASP A 126 30.93 7.91 24.94
N GLY A 127 30.40 8.15 26.14
CA GLY A 127 30.82 9.25 26.98
C GLY A 127 32.13 8.94 27.68
#